data_debc1e66cc0b807549611b0a6c9261fe
#
_entry.id   debc1e66cc0b807549611b0a6c9261fe
#
_cell.length_a   1.000
_cell.length_b   1.000
_cell.length_c   1.000
_cell.angle_alpha   90.00
_cell.angle_beta   90.00
_cell.angle_gamma   90.00
#
_symmetry.space_group_name_H-M   'P 1'
#
loop_
_entity.id
_entity.type
_entity.pdbx_description
1 polymer ?
#
loop_
_entity_poly.entity_id
_entity_poly.type
_entity_poly.pdbx_seq_one_letter_code
_entity_poly.pdbx_strand_id
1 'polypeptide(L)'
;MDKIVNIALQILPTSKSIHPYTLVDKAIEVIANSGIKYKVTPFETVMEGSYDDIMKVVKLAQEACYKAGAESLMTYIKIQSSKIDVSIKDKMEKYE
;
A
#
# COMPACT_ATOMS: atom_id res chain seq x y z
N MET A 1 -2.82 -11.89 -13.87
CA MET A 1 -1.39 -11.79 -13.58
C MET A 1 -1.01 -12.70 -12.42
N ASP A 2 -0.38 -13.83 -12.76
CA ASP A 2 -0.02 -14.84 -11.76
C ASP A 2 1.36 -14.60 -11.13
N LYS A 3 2.14 -13.71 -11.72
CA LYS A 3 3.49 -13.44 -11.23
C LYS A 3 3.47 -12.48 -10.04
N ILE A 4 4.53 -12.54 -9.23
CA ILE A 4 4.73 -11.62 -8.13
C ILE A 4 5.03 -10.24 -8.69
N VAL A 5 4.31 -9.24 -8.20
CA VAL A 5 4.48 -7.85 -8.60
C VAL A 5 4.83 -7.01 -7.38
N ASN A 6 5.30 -5.79 -7.62
CA ASN A 6 5.45 -4.78 -6.57
C ASN A 6 4.44 -3.67 -6.81
N ILE A 7 3.73 -3.30 -5.76
CA ILE A 7 2.77 -2.19 -5.81
C ILE A 7 3.11 -1.22 -4.69
N ALA A 8 3.32 0.04 -5.06
CA ALA A 8 3.50 1.12 -4.10
C ALA A 8 2.18 1.84 -3.91
N LEU A 9 1.79 2.04 -2.66
CA LEU A 9 0.55 2.70 -2.28
C LEU A 9 0.83 3.93 -1.45
N GLN A 10 0.31 5.08 -1.89
CA GLN A 10 0.31 6.31 -1.11
C GLN A 10 -1.13 6.79 -0.98
N ILE A 11 -1.58 6.98 0.26
CA ILE A 11 -2.92 7.51 0.55
C ILE A 11 -2.76 8.87 1.21
N LEU A 12 -3.42 9.88 0.64
CA LEU A 12 -3.47 11.23 1.18
C LEU A 12 -4.91 11.51 1.61
N PRO A 13 -5.25 11.25 2.89
CA PRO A 13 -6.61 11.44 3.38
C PRO A 13 -6.86 12.87 3.80
N THR A 14 -8.12 13.31 3.69
CA THR A 14 -8.57 14.59 4.26
C THR A 14 -9.72 14.36 5.22
N SER A 15 -9.73 15.14 6.30
CA SER A 15 -10.79 15.12 7.29
C SER A 15 -10.81 16.46 8.02
N LYS A 16 -11.99 16.92 8.42
CA LYS A 16 -12.12 18.13 9.21
C LYS A 16 -11.75 17.92 10.67
N SER A 17 -11.85 16.71 11.16
CA SER A 17 -11.73 16.40 12.59
C SER A 17 -10.59 15.44 12.95
N ILE A 18 -10.11 14.64 12.02
CA ILE A 18 -9.11 13.59 12.29
C ILE A 18 -7.80 13.95 11.60
N HIS A 19 -6.71 13.85 12.34
CA HIS A 19 -5.38 14.13 11.79
C HIS A 19 -5.03 13.12 10.68
N PRO A 20 -4.47 13.58 9.55
CA PRO A 20 -4.13 12.69 8.43
C PRO A 20 -3.26 11.50 8.82
N TYR A 21 -2.30 11.67 9.71
CA TYR A 21 -1.42 10.57 10.13
C TYR A 21 -2.20 9.47 10.85
N THR A 22 -3.21 9.83 11.65
CA THR A 22 -4.07 8.84 12.30
C THR A 22 -4.80 7.99 11.26
N LEU A 23 -5.27 8.62 10.19
CA LEU A 23 -5.96 7.92 9.10
C LEU A 23 -5.02 7.02 8.31
N VAL A 24 -3.82 7.51 7.99
CA VAL A 24 -2.80 6.72 7.29
C VAL A 24 -2.37 5.52 8.13
N ASP A 25 -2.26 5.69 9.46
CA ASP A 25 -1.92 4.58 10.36
C ASP A 25 -2.94 3.46 10.28
N LYS A 26 -4.23 3.77 10.08
CA LYS A 26 -5.27 2.75 9.91
C LYS A 26 -5.08 1.96 8.62
N ALA A 27 -4.68 2.63 7.54
CA ALA A 27 -4.36 1.95 6.28
C ALA A 27 -3.14 1.03 6.44
N ILE A 28 -2.09 1.52 7.09
CA ILE A 28 -0.88 0.74 7.34
C ILE A 28 -1.18 -0.48 8.21
N GLU A 29 -2.04 -0.33 9.22
CA GLU A 29 -2.47 -1.43 10.08
C GLU A 29 -3.13 -2.55 9.28
N VAL A 30 -3.97 -2.22 8.31
CA VAL A 30 -4.60 -3.21 7.41
C VAL A 30 -3.52 -3.96 6.62
N ILE A 31 -2.55 -3.22 6.08
CA ILE A 31 -1.46 -3.83 5.31
C ILE A 31 -0.63 -4.76 6.19
N ALA A 32 -0.28 -4.29 7.40
CA ALA A 32 0.51 -5.08 8.35
C ALA A 32 -0.17 -6.38 8.75
N ASN A 33 -1.50 -6.37 8.84
CA ASN A 33 -2.27 -7.55 9.24
C ASN A 33 -2.66 -8.46 8.06
N SER A 34 -2.33 -8.07 6.83
CA SER A 34 -2.73 -8.81 5.63
C SER A 34 -1.94 -10.08 5.36
N GLY A 35 -0.75 -10.20 5.93
CA GLY A 35 0.18 -11.29 5.60
C GLY A 35 1.01 -11.03 4.34
N ILE A 36 0.77 -9.94 3.63
CA ILE A 36 1.54 -9.57 2.44
C ILE A 36 2.86 -8.95 2.87
N LYS A 37 3.94 -9.29 2.17
CA LYS A 37 5.25 -8.68 2.41
C LYS A 37 5.17 -7.20 2.05
N TYR A 38 5.64 -6.33 2.95
CA TYR A 38 5.56 -4.90 2.75
C TYR A 38 6.74 -4.16 3.38
N LYS A 39 6.94 -2.93 2.94
CA LYS A 39 7.91 -2.01 3.51
C LYS A 39 7.31 -0.61 3.52
N VAL A 40 7.27 0.01 4.70
CA VAL A 40 6.83 1.41 4.84
C VAL A 40 8.03 2.32 4.57
N THR A 41 7.82 3.31 3.71
CA THR A 41 8.82 4.32 3.40
C THR A 41 8.27 5.71 3.73
N PRO A 42 9.10 6.79 3.68
CA PRO A 42 8.60 8.14 3.97
C PRO A 42 7.45 8.60 3.08
N PHE A 43 7.34 8.11 1.86
CA PHE A 43 6.32 8.57 0.92
C PHE A 43 5.23 7.55 0.64
N GLU A 44 5.55 6.28 0.68
CA GLU A 44 4.64 5.25 0.24
C GLU A 44 4.94 3.91 0.91
N THR A 45 3.96 3.02 0.90
CA THR A 45 4.15 1.64 1.37
C THR A 45 4.28 0.74 0.14
N VAL A 46 5.36 -0.02 0.08
CA VAL A 46 5.61 -0.94 -1.04
C VAL A 46 5.21 -2.34 -0.61
N MET A 47 4.40 -3.01 -1.43
CA MET A 47 3.92 -4.36 -1.19
C MET A 47 4.42 -5.30 -2.29
N GLU A 48 4.70 -6.54 -1.91
CA GLU A 48 5.15 -7.58 -2.82
C GLU A 48 4.22 -8.78 -2.70
N GLY A 49 3.71 -9.25 -3.82
CA GLY A 49 2.78 -10.37 -3.85
C GLY A 49 2.06 -10.46 -5.17
N SER A 50 0.97 -11.25 -5.21
CA SER A 50 0.15 -11.32 -6.41
C SER A 50 -0.65 -10.03 -6.57
N TYR A 51 -0.89 -9.66 -7.82
CA TYR A 51 -1.66 -8.47 -8.15
C TYR A 51 -3.02 -8.46 -7.44
N ASP A 52 -3.74 -9.56 -7.55
CA ASP A 52 -5.10 -9.62 -7.00
C ASP A 52 -5.12 -9.52 -5.48
N ASP A 53 -4.19 -10.18 -4.80
CA ASP A 53 -4.12 -10.13 -3.34
C ASP A 53 -3.77 -8.72 -2.85
N ILE A 54 -2.80 -8.08 -3.50
CA ILE A 54 -2.42 -6.71 -3.12
C ILE A 54 -3.57 -5.74 -3.36
N MET A 55 -4.28 -5.84 -4.49
CA MET A 55 -5.37 -4.93 -4.79
C MET A 55 -6.54 -5.08 -3.83
N LYS A 56 -6.78 -6.29 -3.31
CA LYS A 56 -7.74 -6.49 -2.22
C LYS A 56 -7.33 -5.72 -0.96
N VAL A 57 -6.06 -5.79 -0.61
CA VAL A 57 -5.53 -5.07 0.56
C VAL A 57 -5.60 -3.56 0.35
N VAL A 58 -5.31 -3.07 -0.85
CA VAL A 58 -5.44 -1.65 -1.19
C VAL A 58 -6.88 -1.18 -0.94
N LYS A 59 -7.85 -1.96 -1.40
CA LYS A 59 -9.26 -1.63 -1.17
C LYS A 59 -9.59 -1.56 0.32
N LEU A 60 -9.18 -2.56 1.08
CA LEU A 60 -9.41 -2.61 2.53
C LEU A 60 -8.72 -1.46 3.26
N ALA A 61 -7.52 -1.07 2.82
CA ALA A 61 -6.80 0.07 3.41
C ALA A 61 -7.56 1.37 3.20
N GLN A 62 -8.11 1.60 2.02
CA GLN A 62 -8.94 2.77 1.74
C GLN A 62 -10.21 2.77 2.59
N GLU A 63 -10.88 1.63 2.67
CA GLU A 63 -12.09 1.49 3.50
C GLU A 63 -11.80 1.76 4.97
N ALA A 64 -10.65 1.33 5.48
CA ALA A 64 -10.24 1.59 6.87
C ALA A 64 -10.09 3.09 7.15
N CYS A 65 -9.55 3.85 6.18
CA CYS A 65 -9.47 5.30 6.30
C CYS A 65 -10.85 5.94 6.41
N TYR A 66 -11.79 5.53 5.57
CA TYR A 66 -13.16 6.05 5.64
C TYR A 66 -13.85 5.69 6.94
N LYS A 67 -13.69 4.47 7.43
CA LYS A 67 -14.26 4.05 8.72
C LYS A 67 -13.69 4.87 9.89
N ALA A 68 -12.43 5.31 9.77
CA ALA A 68 -11.78 6.09 10.81
C ALA A 68 -12.11 7.58 10.75
N GLY A 69 -12.82 8.03 9.72
CA GLY A 69 -13.30 9.40 9.63
C GLY A 69 -12.76 10.22 8.47
N ALA A 70 -12.09 9.60 7.50
CA ALA A 70 -11.69 10.32 6.29
C ALA A 70 -12.92 10.77 5.51
N GLU A 71 -12.88 11.98 4.99
CA GLU A 71 -13.95 12.53 4.14
C GLU A 71 -13.65 12.29 2.68
N SER A 72 -12.37 12.28 2.31
CA SER A 72 -11.92 11.95 0.95
C SER A 72 -10.51 11.41 0.99
N LEU A 73 -10.14 10.71 -0.06
CA LEU A 73 -8.79 10.17 -0.24
C LEU A 73 -8.28 10.51 -1.63
N MET A 74 -7.00 10.90 -1.70
CA MET A 74 -6.22 10.80 -2.93
C MET A 74 -5.37 9.56 -2.80
N THR A 75 -5.56 8.60 -3.69
CA THR A 75 -4.83 7.34 -3.66
C THR A 75 -3.95 7.23 -4.89
N TYR A 76 -2.65 7.09 -4.66
CA TYR A 76 -1.66 6.93 -5.73
C TYR A 76 -1.13 5.51 -5.68
N ILE A 77 -1.16 4.85 -6.82
CA ILE A 77 -0.71 3.45 -6.94
C ILE A 77 0.28 3.37 -8.09
N LYS A 78 1.45 2.80 -7.81
CA LYS A 78 2.45 2.51 -8.83
C LYS A 78 2.66 1.00 -8.85
N ILE A 79 2.55 0.41 -10.03
CA ILE A 79 2.66 -1.04 -10.19
C ILE A 79 3.86 -1.35 -11.08
N GLN A 80 4.75 -2.17 -10.58
CA GLN A 80 5.79 -2.76 -11.39
C GLN A 80 5.50 -4.24 -11.56
N SER A 81 5.34 -4.65 -12.80
CA SER A 81 5.12 -6.05 -13.16
C SER A 81 6.07 -6.44 -14.28
N SER A 82 6.27 -7.75 -14.43
CA SER A 82 7.15 -8.30 -15.45
C SER A 82 6.62 -9.67 -15.84
N LYS A 83 7.13 -10.26 -16.90
CA LYS A 83 6.81 -11.64 -17.26
C LYS A 83 7.37 -12.64 -16.25
N ILE A 84 8.33 -12.19 -15.43
CA ILE A 84 8.91 -12.96 -14.32
C ILE A 84 8.60 -12.24 -13.02
N ASP A 85 8.81 -12.91 -11.87
CA ASP A 85 8.57 -12.32 -10.56
C ASP A 85 9.45 -11.09 -10.34
N VAL A 86 8.90 -10.10 -9.61
CA VAL A 86 9.60 -8.87 -9.24
C VAL A 86 9.68 -8.82 -7.71
N SER A 87 10.89 -8.75 -7.15
CA SER A 87 11.07 -8.71 -5.70
C SER A 87 11.65 -7.38 -5.22
N ILE A 88 11.25 -6.98 -4.02
CA ILE A 88 11.76 -5.78 -3.35
C ILE A 88 13.27 -5.95 -3.11
N LYS A 89 13.69 -7.14 -2.70
CA LYS A 89 15.09 -7.45 -2.42
C LYS A 89 15.98 -7.20 -3.63
N ASP A 90 15.57 -7.70 -4.80
CA ASP A 90 16.35 -7.55 -6.02
C ASP A 90 16.52 -6.09 -6.42
N LYS A 91 15.48 -5.29 -6.21
CA LYS A 91 15.53 -3.84 -6.48
C LYS A 91 16.45 -3.11 -5.54
N MET A 92 16.38 -3.43 -4.26
CA MET A 92 17.13 -2.72 -3.23
C MET A 92 18.62 -3.04 -3.26
N GLU A 93 19.01 -4.24 -3.69
CA GLU A 93 20.41 -4.61 -3.82
C GLU A 93 21.22 -3.68 -4.73
N LYS A 94 20.57 -3.05 -5.71
CA LYS A 94 21.23 -2.11 -6.61
C LYS A 94 21.55 -0.77 -5.94
N TYR A 95 20.88 -0.44 -4.83
CA TYR A 95 20.96 0.87 -4.21
C TYR A 95 21.50 0.83 -2.78
N GLU A 96 21.84 -0.35 -2.32
CA GLU A 96 22.48 -0.59 -1.03
C GLU A 96 23.95 -1.04 -1.21
#